data_5866ae57683b35a174fba931bed84f16
#
_entry.id   5866ae57683b35a174fba931bed84f16
#
_cell.length_a   1.000
_cell.length_b   1.000
_cell.length_c   1.000
_cell.angle_alpha   90.00
_cell.angle_beta   90.00
_cell.angle_gamma   90.00
#
_symmetry.space_group_name_H-M   'P 1'
#
loop_
_entity.id
_entity.type
_entity.pdbx_description
1 polymer ?
#
loop_
_entity_poly.entity_id
_entity_poly.type
_entity_poly.pdbx_seq_one_letter_code
_entity_poly.pdbx_strand_id
1 'polypeptide(L)'
;KYDMTAAKQAGVNTGQFTPTGKQDAAAEAALEKYAIKGVEFSYLRVGDVEQQSENGKIQMIYELPTTLQQILSLTSSDAAKTEGSKTYFTSQQINEKLAKALEDNTVTKDKLEDYMGKNGTVMDETNANGVTSKDKLPLGLYLIVETKAPENVTYTTNPWFVQLPSTDSK
;
A
#
# COMPACT_ATOMS: atom_id res chain seq x y z
N LYS A 1 6.65 -6.42 -9.36
CA LYS A 1 6.49 -5.18 -10.15
C LYS A 1 6.61 -5.47 -11.64
N TYR A 2 5.77 -4.83 -12.45
CA TYR A 2 5.75 -4.96 -13.91
C TYR A 2 5.77 -3.57 -14.57
N ASP A 3 6.38 -3.50 -15.75
CA ASP A 3 6.26 -2.32 -16.61
C ASP A 3 4.89 -2.33 -17.30
N MET A 4 3.90 -1.74 -16.67
CA MET A 4 2.53 -1.71 -17.16
C MET A 4 2.37 -0.83 -18.41
N THR A 5 3.25 0.14 -18.61
CA THR A 5 3.22 0.99 -19.80
C THR A 5 3.64 0.19 -21.03
N ALA A 6 4.77 -0.50 -20.94
CA ALA A 6 5.23 -1.37 -22.01
C ALA A 6 4.25 -2.52 -22.30
N ALA A 7 3.66 -3.11 -21.26
CA ALA A 7 2.64 -4.16 -21.40
C ALA A 7 1.40 -3.65 -22.16
N LYS A 8 0.89 -2.49 -21.83
CA LYS A 8 -0.25 -1.86 -22.54
C LYS A 8 0.08 -1.55 -24.00
N GLN A 9 1.27 -1.02 -24.28
CA GLN A 9 1.71 -0.73 -25.64
C GLN A 9 1.82 -2.01 -26.48
N ALA A 10 2.15 -3.13 -25.86
CA ALA A 10 2.19 -4.45 -26.50
C ALA A 10 0.81 -5.14 -26.60
N GLY A 11 -0.26 -4.49 -26.18
CA GLY A 11 -1.62 -5.02 -26.27
C GLY A 11 -1.99 -6.01 -25.15
N VAL A 12 -1.19 -6.10 -24.09
CA VAL A 12 -1.52 -6.93 -22.92
C VAL A 12 -2.68 -6.30 -22.15
N ASN A 13 -3.72 -7.08 -21.87
CA ASN A 13 -4.83 -6.62 -21.05
C ASN A 13 -4.41 -6.51 -19.58
N THR A 14 -4.09 -5.29 -19.15
CA THR A 14 -3.66 -5.00 -17.79
C THR A 14 -4.81 -4.78 -16.81
N GLY A 15 -6.07 -4.80 -17.29
CA GLY A 15 -7.28 -4.61 -16.47
C GLY A 15 -7.82 -5.88 -15.81
N GLN A 16 -7.21 -7.05 -16.08
CA GLN A 16 -7.66 -8.33 -15.52
C GLN A 16 -7.06 -8.71 -14.17
N PHE A 17 -6.35 -7.81 -13.50
CA PHE A 17 -6.04 -7.99 -12.09
C PHE A 17 -7.34 -7.80 -11.29
N THR A 18 -7.97 -8.92 -10.97
CA THR A 18 -9.15 -8.88 -10.11
C THR A 18 -8.76 -8.44 -8.70
N PRO A 19 -9.58 -7.60 -8.03
CA PRO A 19 -9.31 -7.17 -6.66
C PRO A 19 -9.30 -8.30 -5.63
N THR A 20 -9.61 -9.52 -6.02
CA THR A 20 -9.77 -10.70 -5.15
C THR A 20 -8.44 -11.39 -4.80
N GLY A 21 -7.29 -10.83 -5.19
CA GLY A 21 -5.99 -11.43 -4.90
C GLY A 21 -5.71 -12.77 -5.60
N LYS A 22 -6.69 -13.32 -6.33
CA LYS A 22 -6.46 -14.44 -7.23
C LYS A 22 -6.02 -13.89 -8.57
N GLN A 23 -4.73 -13.93 -8.81
CA GLN A 23 -4.19 -13.61 -10.12
C GLN A 23 -4.71 -14.63 -11.13
N ASP A 24 -5.24 -14.13 -12.23
CA ASP A 24 -5.47 -14.98 -13.40
C ASP A 24 -4.10 -15.46 -13.91
N ALA A 25 -3.86 -16.75 -13.86
CA ALA A 25 -2.59 -17.35 -14.27
C ALA A 25 -2.21 -16.99 -15.73
N ALA A 26 -3.19 -16.80 -16.61
CA ALA A 26 -2.95 -16.36 -17.97
C ALA A 26 -2.52 -14.90 -18.06
N ALA A 27 -3.11 -14.02 -17.24
CA ALA A 27 -2.72 -12.60 -17.16
C ALA A 27 -1.32 -12.45 -16.54
N GLU A 28 -1.00 -13.25 -15.52
CA GLU A 28 0.33 -13.29 -14.90
C GLU A 28 1.39 -13.72 -15.90
N ALA A 29 1.17 -14.80 -16.64
CA ALA A 29 2.08 -15.28 -17.69
C ALA A 29 2.31 -14.23 -18.78
N ALA A 30 1.27 -13.51 -19.19
CA ALA A 30 1.38 -12.43 -20.17
C ALA A 30 2.21 -11.24 -19.66
N LEU A 31 2.23 -10.99 -18.35
CA LEU A 31 3.00 -9.91 -17.73
C LEU A 31 4.44 -10.28 -17.39
N GLU A 32 4.80 -11.55 -17.34
CA GLU A 32 6.16 -12.00 -16.98
C GLU A 32 7.25 -11.34 -17.83
N LYS A 33 6.97 -11.09 -19.12
CA LYS A 33 7.89 -10.40 -20.03
C LYS A 33 8.21 -8.97 -19.63
N TYR A 34 7.36 -8.37 -18.79
CA TYR A 34 7.45 -6.99 -18.32
C TYR A 34 7.83 -6.92 -16.84
N ALA A 35 8.30 -8.01 -16.29
CA ALA A 35 8.78 -8.10 -14.92
C ALA A 35 10.01 -7.20 -14.72
N ILE A 36 10.02 -6.46 -13.62
CA ILE A 36 11.13 -5.59 -13.22
C ILE A 36 11.82 -6.21 -12.02
N LYS A 37 13.06 -6.64 -12.20
CA LYS A 37 13.93 -7.13 -11.15
C LYS A 37 14.65 -5.98 -10.45
N GLY A 38 15.00 -6.17 -9.17
CA GLY A 38 15.84 -5.24 -8.43
C GLY A 38 15.08 -4.04 -7.86
N VAL A 39 13.76 -4.11 -7.76
CA VAL A 39 12.95 -3.10 -7.08
C VAL A 39 12.86 -3.44 -5.61
N GLU A 40 13.16 -2.45 -4.76
CA GLU A 40 13.06 -2.58 -3.32
C GLU A 40 11.78 -1.95 -2.81
N PHE A 41 11.10 -2.65 -1.92
CA PHE A 41 9.99 -2.14 -1.13
C PHE A 41 10.32 -2.19 0.35
N SER A 42 9.78 -1.26 1.10
CA SER A 42 9.77 -1.32 2.56
C SER A 42 8.34 -1.44 3.06
N TYR A 43 8.16 -2.10 4.17
CA TYR A 43 6.88 -2.24 4.85
C TYR A 43 6.98 -1.76 6.30
N LEU A 44 5.87 -1.31 6.83
CA LEU A 44 5.73 -0.92 8.22
C LEU A 44 4.33 -1.26 8.71
N ARG A 45 4.25 -2.03 9.81
CA ARG A 45 2.99 -2.16 10.54
C ARG A 45 2.71 -0.83 11.22
N VAL A 46 1.65 -0.15 10.80
CA VAL A 46 1.33 1.18 11.32
C VAL A 46 0.35 1.17 12.48
N GLY A 47 -0.48 0.14 12.58
CA GLY A 47 -1.42 0.03 13.70
C GLY A 47 -2.37 -1.14 13.63
N ASP A 48 -3.27 -1.18 14.59
CA ASP A 48 -4.31 -2.19 14.70
C ASP A 48 -5.46 -1.93 13.71
N VAL A 49 -6.20 -2.99 13.41
CA VAL A 49 -7.42 -2.94 12.59
C VAL A 49 -8.58 -3.39 13.48
N GLU A 50 -9.66 -2.62 13.50
CA GLU A 50 -10.87 -2.94 14.24
C GLU A 50 -12.10 -2.90 13.34
N GLN A 51 -13.14 -3.62 13.75
CA GLN A 51 -14.47 -3.49 13.18
C GLN A 51 -15.28 -2.50 14.00
N GLN A 52 -15.93 -1.57 13.32
CA GLN A 52 -16.89 -0.66 13.92
C GLN A 52 -18.27 -0.90 13.31
N SER A 53 -19.28 -1.01 14.16
CA SER A 53 -20.68 -1.06 13.71
C SER A 53 -21.31 0.32 13.88
N GLU A 54 -21.78 0.89 12.80
CA GLU A 54 -22.49 2.16 12.80
C GLU A 54 -23.75 2.04 11.93
N ASN A 55 -24.89 2.36 12.50
CA ASN A 55 -26.20 2.28 11.83
C ASN A 55 -26.48 0.93 11.15
N GLY A 56 -26.06 -0.17 11.77
CA GLY A 56 -26.24 -1.53 11.25
C GLY A 56 -25.27 -1.91 10.12
N LYS A 57 -24.33 -1.05 9.79
CA LYS A 57 -23.25 -1.34 8.84
C LYS A 57 -21.95 -1.58 9.59
N ILE A 58 -21.22 -2.62 9.17
CA ILE A 58 -19.88 -2.92 9.67
C ILE A 58 -18.88 -2.22 8.75
N GLN A 59 -17.99 -1.41 9.33
CA GLN A 59 -16.86 -0.82 8.64
C GLN A 59 -15.55 -1.15 9.36
N MET A 60 -14.47 -1.21 8.60
CA MET A 60 -13.14 -1.36 9.15
C MET A 60 -12.56 0.01 9.47
N ILE A 61 -11.95 0.12 10.64
CA ILE A 61 -11.22 1.31 11.08
C ILE A 61 -9.79 0.94 11.45
N TYR A 62 -8.90 1.87 11.25
CA TYR A 62 -7.46 1.64 11.29
C TYR A 62 -6.78 2.63 12.21
N GLU A 63 -5.99 2.12 13.14
CA GLU A 63 -5.12 2.92 13.98
C GLU A 63 -3.99 3.52 13.15
N LEU A 64 -3.75 4.84 13.32
CA LEU A 64 -2.59 5.51 12.76
C LEU A 64 -1.77 6.18 13.87
N PRO A 65 -0.43 6.06 13.84
CA PRO A 65 0.43 6.82 14.73
C PRO A 65 0.36 8.33 14.42
N THR A 66 0.58 9.14 15.42
CA THR A 66 0.46 10.62 15.34
C THR A 66 1.30 11.21 14.20
N THR A 67 2.52 10.73 14.01
CA THR A 67 3.39 11.19 12.93
C THR A 67 2.78 10.97 11.57
N LEU A 68 2.17 9.80 11.34
CA LEU A 68 1.54 9.46 10.08
C LEU A 68 0.23 10.24 9.87
N GLN A 69 -0.53 10.49 10.95
CA GLN A 69 -1.68 11.39 10.90
C GLN A 69 -1.28 12.80 10.44
N GLN A 70 -0.19 13.33 10.97
CA GLN A 70 0.34 14.64 10.57
C GLN A 70 0.77 14.67 9.10
N ILE A 71 1.49 13.64 8.65
CA ILE A 71 1.90 13.50 7.24
C ILE A 71 0.67 13.51 6.31
N LEU A 72 -0.41 12.83 6.69
CA LEU A 72 -1.64 12.74 5.91
C LEU A 72 -2.63 13.89 6.15
N SER A 73 -2.28 14.86 7.00
CA SER A 73 -3.18 15.97 7.40
C SER A 73 -4.50 15.47 7.99
N LEU A 74 -4.44 14.37 8.75
CA LEU A 74 -5.54 13.86 9.55
C LEU A 74 -5.45 14.42 10.97
N THR A 75 -6.57 14.79 11.54
CA THR A 75 -6.69 15.31 12.89
C THR A 75 -7.54 14.39 13.75
N SER A 76 -7.45 14.53 15.06
CA SER A 76 -8.29 13.75 15.99
C SER A 76 -9.80 14.03 15.80
N SER A 77 -10.16 15.20 15.26
CA SER A 77 -11.55 15.52 14.92
C SER A 77 -12.08 14.75 13.71
N ASP A 78 -11.20 14.24 12.87
CA ASP A 78 -11.55 13.37 11.73
C ASP A 78 -11.73 11.90 12.14
N ALA A 79 -11.36 11.55 13.38
CA ALA A 79 -11.31 10.16 13.83
C ALA A 79 -12.68 9.50 13.88
N ALA A 80 -12.78 8.27 13.37
CA ALA A 80 -13.95 7.43 13.54
C ALA A 80 -14.09 6.92 14.98
N LYS A 81 -12.97 6.70 15.66
CA LYS A 81 -12.92 6.26 17.06
C LYS A 81 -11.64 6.75 17.73
N THR A 82 -11.72 7.08 18.98
CA THR A 82 -10.56 7.31 19.87
C THR A 82 -10.68 6.42 21.09
N GLU A 83 -9.64 5.67 21.40
CA GLU A 83 -9.57 4.78 22.56
C GLU A 83 -8.20 4.92 23.25
N GLY A 84 -8.20 5.56 24.41
CA GLY A 84 -6.96 5.89 25.09
C GLY A 84 -6.07 6.80 24.23
N SER A 85 -4.86 6.37 23.96
CA SER A 85 -3.92 7.09 23.09
C SER A 85 -4.04 6.70 21.60
N LYS A 86 -4.91 5.75 21.27
CA LYS A 86 -5.11 5.24 19.92
C LYS A 86 -6.20 6.00 19.18
N THR A 87 -5.94 6.39 17.97
CA THR A 87 -6.88 7.10 17.09
C THR A 87 -7.07 6.31 15.82
N TYR A 88 -8.33 6.02 15.49
CA TYR A 88 -8.72 5.18 14.36
C TYR A 88 -9.45 5.99 13.30
N PHE A 89 -9.16 5.68 12.04
CA PHE A 89 -9.74 6.32 10.88
C PHE A 89 -10.32 5.27 9.93
N THR A 90 -11.33 5.62 9.15
CA THR A 90 -11.84 4.75 8.10
C THR A 90 -10.84 4.61 6.96
N SER A 91 -10.91 3.50 6.22
CA SER A 91 -10.08 3.29 5.03
C SER A 91 -10.31 4.37 3.98
N GLN A 92 -11.54 4.85 3.84
CA GLN A 92 -11.88 5.93 2.93
C GLN A 92 -11.13 7.22 3.28
N GLN A 93 -11.18 7.64 4.55
CA GLN A 93 -10.46 8.82 5.01
C GLN A 93 -8.96 8.73 4.74
N ILE A 94 -8.35 7.58 5.05
CA ILE A 94 -6.91 7.36 4.85
C ILE A 94 -6.55 7.42 3.38
N ASN A 95 -7.28 6.72 2.52
CA ASN A 95 -7.00 6.66 1.09
C ASN A 95 -7.24 7.99 0.39
N GLU A 96 -8.31 8.70 0.72
CA GLU A 96 -8.59 10.03 0.16
C GLU A 96 -7.51 11.05 0.54
N LYS A 97 -7.10 11.05 1.81
CA LYS A 97 -6.05 11.95 2.29
C LYS A 97 -4.69 11.63 1.69
N LEU A 98 -4.33 10.34 1.55
CA LEU A 98 -3.09 9.94 0.90
C LEU A 98 -3.08 10.35 -0.58
N ALA A 99 -4.15 10.06 -1.32
CA ALA A 99 -4.26 10.41 -2.74
C ALA A 99 -4.18 11.92 -2.94
N LYS A 100 -4.92 12.69 -2.13
CA LYS A 100 -4.90 14.15 -2.20
C LYS A 100 -3.53 14.72 -1.84
N ALA A 101 -2.89 14.21 -0.81
CA ALA A 101 -1.58 14.67 -0.38
C ALA A 101 -0.49 14.42 -1.44
N LEU A 102 -0.56 13.29 -2.15
CA LEU A 102 0.33 12.99 -3.29
C LEU A 102 0.04 13.89 -4.49
N GLU A 103 -1.22 14.15 -4.80
CA GLU A 103 -1.64 15.04 -5.88
C GLU A 103 -1.21 16.49 -5.63
N ASP A 104 -1.43 16.99 -4.41
CA ASP A 104 -1.09 18.36 -4.02
C ASP A 104 0.42 18.55 -3.71
N ASN A 105 1.22 17.50 -3.77
CA ASN A 105 2.63 17.47 -3.34
C ASN A 105 2.86 17.91 -1.88
N THR A 106 1.86 17.84 -1.03
CA THR A 106 2.00 18.07 0.42
C THR A 106 2.69 16.90 1.11
N VAL A 107 2.53 15.71 0.55
CA VAL A 107 3.34 14.53 0.83
C VAL A 107 4.06 14.15 -0.45
N THR A 108 5.37 14.09 -0.40
CA THR A 108 6.18 13.58 -1.50
C THR A 108 6.54 12.11 -1.23
N LYS A 109 6.84 11.37 -2.29
CA LYS A 109 7.39 10.02 -2.16
C LYS A 109 8.65 10.02 -1.29
N ASP A 110 9.49 11.04 -1.44
CA ASP A 110 10.73 11.21 -0.67
C ASP A 110 10.46 11.30 0.83
N LYS A 111 9.44 12.03 1.25
CA LYS A 111 9.03 12.09 2.67
C LYS A 111 8.63 10.74 3.23
N LEU A 112 7.91 9.94 2.45
CA LEU A 112 7.50 8.60 2.85
C LEU A 112 8.68 7.63 2.82
N GLU A 113 9.59 7.76 1.88
CA GLU A 113 10.84 7.00 1.86
C GLU A 113 11.69 7.31 3.10
N ASP A 114 11.84 8.58 3.46
CA ASP A 114 12.55 8.99 4.68
C ASP A 114 11.88 8.44 5.95
N TYR A 115 10.57 8.49 6.01
CA TYR A 115 9.80 7.92 7.11
C TYR A 115 10.01 6.39 7.22
N MET A 116 9.97 5.70 6.09
CA MET A 116 10.22 4.25 6.04
C MET A 116 11.67 3.90 6.36
N GLY A 117 12.62 4.73 5.97
CA GLY A 117 14.03 4.55 6.32
C GLY A 117 14.29 4.59 7.83
N LYS A 118 13.48 5.33 8.57
CA LYS A 118 13.57 5.43 10.03
C LYS A 118 12.74 4.40 10.78
N ASN A 119 11.62 3.96 10.22
CA ASN A 119 10.60 3.20 10.95
C ASN A 119 10.25 1.87 10.27
N GLY A 120 10.49 1.72 8.98
CA GLY A 120 10.11 0.56 8.18
C GLY A 120 11.17 -0.53 8.15
N THR A 121 10.80 -1.64 7.52
CA THR A 121 11.69 -2.78 7.25
C THR A 121 11.78 -2.98 5.75
N VAL A 122 13.00 -3.09 5.24
CA VAL A 122 13.28 -3.35 3.83
C VAL A 122 12.95 -4.81 3.50
N MET A 123 12.28 -5.04 2.38
CA MET A 123 12.07 -6.37 1.80
C MET A 123 13.24 -6.72 0.87
N ASP A 124 13.35 -8.01 0.55
CA ASP A 124 14.24 -8.44 -0.52
C ASP A 124 13.82 -7.78 -1.84
N GLU A 125 14.79 -7.50 -2.71
CA GLU A 125 14.51 -6.95 -4.03
C GLU A 125 13.67 -7.93 -4.86
N THR A 126 12.86 -7.39 -5.79
CA THR A 126 12.11 -8.23 -6.72
C THR A 126 13.03 -9.12 -7.53
N ASN A 127 12.64 -10.37 -7.70
CA ASN A 127 13.36 -11.36 -8.49
C ASN A 127 13.15 -11.16 -10.01
N ALA A 128 13.65 -12.08 -10.82
CA ALA A 128 13.49 -12.03 -12.27
C ALA A 128 12.03 -12.04 -12.75
N ASN A 129 11.11 -12.54 -11.93
CA ASN A 129 9.67 -12.54 -12.19
C ASN A 129 8.96 -11.28 -11.68
N GLY A 130 9.71 -10.30 -11.19
CA GLY A 130 9.18 -9.05 -10.66
C GLY A 130 8.49 -9.20 -9.30
N VAL A 131 8.78 -10.26 -8.56
CA VAL A 131 8.12 -10.64 -7.31
C VAL A 131 9.07 -10.52 -6.13
N THR A 132 8.56 -9.96 -5.05
CA THR A 132 9.10 -10.08 -3.70
C THR A 132 7.97 -10.42 -2.74
N SER A 133 8.27 -11.04 -1.64
CA SER A 133 7.28 -11.43 -0.64
C SER A 133 7.85 -11.39 0.77
N LYS A 134 6.97 -11.19 1.74
CA LYS A 134 7.25 -11.31 3.15
C LYS A 134 6.08 -12.03 3.81
N ASP A 135 6.34 -13.14 4.46
CA ASP A 135 5.36 -13.95 5.16
C ASP A 135 5.47 -13.81 6.68
N LYS A 136 4.53 -14.39 7.39
CA LYS A 136 4.45 -14.40 8.87
C LYS A 136 4.40 -13.01 9.50
N LEU A 137 3.78 -12.04 8.84
CA LEU A 137 3.56 -10.71 9.39
C LEU A 137 2.38 -10.73 10.38
N PRO A 138 2.49 -10.04 11.53
CA PRO A 138 1.37 -9.85 12.44
C PRO A 138 0.16 -9.22 11.77
N LEU A 139 -1.04 -9.47 12.28
CA LEU A 139 -2.26 -8.82 11.82
C LEU A 139 -2.19 -7.30 12.04
N GLY A 140 -2.78 -6.53 11.15
CA GLY A 140 -2.84 -5.09 11.26
C GLY A 140 -2.85 -4.37 9.93
N LEU A 141 -2.69 -3.06 9.98
CA LEU A 141 -2.51 -2.20 8.83
C LEU A 141 -1.03 -1.99 8.53
N TYR A 142 -0.66 -2.12 7.26
CA TYR A 142 0.70 -1.94 6.78
C TYR A 142 0.78 -0.83 5.75
N LEU A 143 1.79 0.02 5.86
CA LEU A 143 2.20 0.95 4.81
C LEU A 143 3.29 0.27 3.97
N ILE A 144 3.14 0.31 2.65
CA ILE A 144 4.11 -0.19 1.69
C ILE A 144 4.62 0.97 0.83
N VAL A 145 5.92 1.10 0.73
CA VAL A 145 6.57 2.15 -0.05
C VAL A 145 7.68 1.54 -0.91
N GLU A 146 7.71 1.88 -2.19
CA GLU A 146 8.84 1.57 -3.06
C GLU A 146 10.00 2.49 -2.70
N THR A 147 11.10 1.93 -2.21
CA THR A 147 12.24 2.69 -1.67
C THR A 147 13.46 2.71 -2.58
N LYS A 148 13.51 1.82 -3.59
CA LYS A 148 14.58 1.80 -4.59
C LYS A 148 14.06 1.18 -5.88
N ALA A 149 14.45 1.76 -6.99
CA ALA A 149 14.19 1.21 -8.31
C ALA A 149 15.46 1.26 -9.19
N PRO A 150 15.63 0.30 -10.12
CA PRO A 150 16.69 0.37 -11.13
C PRO A 150 16.59 1.65 -11.97
N GLU A 151 17.73 2.13 -12.48
CA GLU A 151 17.83 3.38 -13.26
C GLU A 151 16.92 3.40 -14.52
N ASN A 152 16.61 2.25 -15.08
CA ASN A 152 15.74 2.12 -16.24
C ASN A 152 14.23 2.18 -15.92
N VAL A 153 13.86 2.30 -14.64
CA VAL A 153 12.47 2.43 -14.21
C VAL A 153 12.09 3.90 -14.15
N THR A 154 11.22 4.32 -15.06
CA THR A 154 10.78 5.71 -15.17
C THR A 154 9.62 6.08 -14.23
N TYR A 155 8.91 5.07 -13.69
CA TYR A 155 7.77 5.27 -12.82
C TYR A 155 7.91 4.48 -11.52
N THR A 156 7.89 5.18 -10.40
CA THR A 156 7.78 4.56 -9.08
C THR A 156 6.33 4.23 -8.76
N THR A 157 6.11 3.14 -8.03
CA THR A 157 4.79 2.79 -7.51
C THR A 157 4.38 3.80 -6.43
N ASN A 158 3.13 4.27 -6.46
CA ASN A 158 2.62 5.09 -5.37
C ASN A 158 2.57 4.28 -4.08
N PRO A 159 2.88 4.89 -2.93
CA PRO A 159 2.69 4.27 -1.63
C PRO A 159 1.24 3.82 -1.44
N TRP A 160 1.03 2.73 -0.70
CA TRP A 160 -0.33 2.25 -0.40
C TRP A 160 -0.38 1.57 0.96
N PHE A 161 -1.59 1.46 1.48
CA PHE A 161 -1.88 0.70 2.68
C PHE A 161 -2.48 -0.65 2.35
N VAL A 162 -2.10 -1.67 3.10
CA VAL A 162 -2.67 -3.01 3.02
C VAL A 162 -3.04 -3.51 4.42
N GLN A 163 -4.22 -4.10 4.52
CA GLN A 163 -4.71 -4.76 5.73
C GLN A 163 -4.33 -6.24 5.70
N LEU A 164 -3.86 -6.75 6.84
CA LEU A 164 -3.66 -8.18 7.05
C LEU A 164 -4.51 -8.67 8.23
N PRO A 165 -5.30 -9.76 8.07
CA PRO A 165 -5.52 -10.50 6.82
C PRO A 165 -6.29 -9.68 5.80
N SER A 166 -6.10 -9.97 4.51
CA SER A 166 -6.93 -9.41 3.46
C SER A 166 -8.37 -9.87 3.63
N THR A 167 -9.35 -8.95 3.50
CA THR A 167 -10.79 -9.26 3.58
C THR A 167 -11.29 -10.15 2.45
N ASP A 168 -10.47 -10.38 1.44
CA ASP A 168 -10.81 -11.16 0.24
C ASP A 168 -10.42 -12.64 0.32
N SER A 169 -9.96 -13.09 1.47
CA SER A 169 -9.61 -14.50 1.67
C SER A 169 -10.85 -15.31 2.08
N LYS A 170 -11.71 -15.63 1.13
CA LYS A 170 -12.64 -16.75 1.18
C LYS A 170 -12.55 -17.57 -0.09
#